data_053f9d83086a2eb97c7c4598e5fff921
#
_entry.id   053f9d83086a2eb97c7c4598e5fff921
#
_cell.length_a   1.000
_cell.length_b   1.000
_cell.length_c   1.000
_cell.angle_alpha   90.00
_cell.angle_beta   90.00
_cell.angle_gamma   90.00
#
_symmetry.space_group_name_H-M   'P 1'
#
loop_
_entity.id
_entity.type
_entity.pdbx_description
1 polymer ?
#
loop_
_entity_poly.entity_id
_entity_poly.type
_entity_poly.pdbx_seq_one_letter_code
_entity_poly.pdbx_strand_id
1 'polypeptide(L)'
;MKKVLEVRHLTKRYGQHLALDNVNLTLEKGEVYGLIGRNGAGKTTLIKVITKLIRPSQGSVSLFHSTSKSEWTHALKRVGSVIETPVALNHLNARQNLRYYCKIHHVPNPDKVIDEILDTVGLGHTGKKKFRSFSLGMKQRLGIAIALIAKPDLLILDEPINGLDPVAIKEFRQMIKKLSEEQGMTVLISS
;
A
#
# COMPACT_ATOMS: atom_id res chain seq x y z
N MET A 1 3.55 -5.46 -22.36
CA MET A 1 3.94 -5.37 -20.94
C MET A 1 2.94 -6.17 -20.08
N LYS A 2 3.33 -6.64 -18.88
CA LYS A 2 2.47 -7.52 -18.07
C LYS A 2 1.58 -6.66 -17.15
N LYS A 3 0.25 -6.68 -17.36
CA LYS A 3 -0.71 -5.96 -16.53
C LYS A 3 -0.71 -6.53 -15.10
N VAL A 4 -0.61 -5.65 -14.12
CA VAL A 4 -0.68 -5.98 -12.69
C VAL A 4 -2.07 -5.69 -12.14
N LEU A 5 -2.68 -4.60 -12.58
CA LEU A 5 -4.03 -4.18 -12.20
C LEU A 5 -4.80 -3.78 -13.44
N GLU A 6 -6.04 -4.23 -13.57
CA GLU A 6 -6.97 -3.77 -14.58
C GLU A 6 -8.35 -3.52 -13.95
N VAL A 7 -8.86 -2.31 -14.12
CA VAL A 7 -10.19 -1.87 -13.68
C VAL A 7 -10.99 -1.55 -14.93
N ARG A 8 -12.20 -2.11 -15.07
CA ARG A 8 -13.06 -1.93 -16.23
C ARG A 8 -14.47 -1.50 -15.84
N HIS A 9 -14.92 -0.35 -16.36
CA HIS A 9 -16.26 0.20 -16.17
C HIS A 9 -16.72 0.21 -14.72
N LEU A 10 -15.80 0.51 -13.79
CA LEU A 10 -16.03 0.38 -12.36
C LEU A 10 -16.94 1.49 -11.86
N THR A 11 -18.07 1.10 -11.30
CA THR A 11 -19.03 2.02 -10.68
C THR A 11 -19.28 1.60 -9.22
N LYS A 12 -19.32 2.58 -8.31
CA LYS A 12 -19.67 2.38 -6.92
C LYS A 12 -20.69 3.41 -6.46
N ARG A 13 -21.81 2.91 -5.95
CA ARG A 13 -22.87 3.71 -5.33
C ARG A 13 -23.01 3.37 -3.84
N TYR A 14 -23.28 4.38 -3.04
CA TYR A 14 -23.70 4.26 -1.65
C TYR A 14 -25.08 4.93 -1.53
N GLY A 15 -26.15 4.14 -1.58
CA GLY A 15 -27.52 4.68 -1.71
C GLY A 15 -27.62 5.55 -2.97
N GLN A 16 -27.97 6.83 -2.78
CA GLN A 16 -28.07 7.82 -3.87
C GLN A 16 -26.71 8.44 -4.28
N HIS A 17 -25.68 8.29 -3.45
CA HIS A 17 -24.37 8.89 -3.73
C HIS A 17 -23.55 8.04 -4.70
N LEU A 18 -23.15 8.63 -5.81
CA LEU A 18 -22.27 8.02 -6.82
C LEU A 18 -20.80 8.35 -6.48
N ALA A 19 -20.10 7.39 -5.90
CA ALA A 19 -18.71 7.56 -5.46
C ALA A 19 -17.68 7.27 -6.56
N LEU A 20 -18.01 6.34 -7.48
CA LEU A 20 -17.22 6.06 -8.68
C LEU A 20 -18.17 5.89 -9.86
N ASP A 21 -17.84 6.49 -10.99
CA ASP A 21 -18.63 6.45 -12.22
C ASP A 21 -17.79 5.97 -13.39
N ASN A 22 -18.05 4.75 -13.87
CA ASN A 22 -17.48 4.16 -15.08
C ASN A 22 -15.93 4.28 -15.16
N VAL A 23 -15.22 4.07 -14.04
CA VAL A 23 -13.76 4.22 -13.95
C VAL A 23 -13.06 3.10 -14.68
N ASN A 24 -12.08 3.47 -15.52
CA ASN A 24 -11.19 2.54 -16.21
C ASN A 24 -9.74 2.88 -15.86
N LEU A 25 -8.94 1.86 -15.51
CA LEU A 25 -7.56 2.02 -15.08
C LEU A 25 -6.78 0.76 -15.41
N THR A 26 -5.55 0.91 -15.89
CA THR A 26 -4.62 -0.21 -16.06
C THR A 26 -3.26 0.19 -15.50
N LEU A 27 -2.63 -0.69 -14.71
CA LEU A 27 -1.25 -0.58 -14.26
C LEU A 27 -0.42 -1.72 -14.85
N GLU A 28 0.74 -1.39 -15.35
CA GLU A 28 1.73 -2.36 -15.81
C GLU A 28 2.80 -2.62 -14.75
N LYS A 29 3.51 -3.73 -14.88
CA LYS A 29 4.56 -4.10 -13.92
C LYS A 29 5.68 -3.07 -13.90
N GLY A 30 6.08 -2.64 -12.70
CA GLY A 30 7.15 -1.68 -12.47
C GLY A 30 6.75 -0.21 -12.61
N GLU A 31 5.47 0.08 -12.91
CA GLU A 31 4.99 1.47 -12.98
C GLU A 31 4.76 2.07 -11.58
N VAL A 32 5.00 3.38 -11.47
CA VAL A 32 4.53 4.23 -10.38
C VAL A 32 3.36 5.07 -10.91
N TYR A 33 2.15 4.76 -10.47
CA TYR A 33 0.92 5.40 -10.91
C TYR A 33 0.35 6.33 -9.84
N GLY A 34 0.17 7.60 -10.19
CA GLY A 34 -0.44 8.60 -9.32
C GLY A 34 -1.95 8.76 -9.57
N LEU A 35 -2.77 8.43 -8.59
CA LEU A 35 -4.21 8.68 -8.59
C LEU A 35 -4.48 10.06 -7.98
N ILE A 36 -4.54 11.08 -8.81
CA ILE A 36 -4.66 12.48 -8.39
C ILE A 36 -6.11 12.94 -8.43
N GLY A 37 -6.56 13.63 -7.39
CA GLY A 37 -7.92 14.18 -7.34
C GLY A 37 -8.24 14.86 -6.02
N ARG A 38 -9.28 15.72 -6.03
CA ARG A 38 -9.75 16.43 -4.83
C ARG A 38 -10.21 15.46 -3.73
N ASN A 39 -10.23 15.94 -2.49
CA ASN A 39 -10.85 15.18 -1.40
C ASN A 39 -12.31 14.87 -1.75
N GLY A 40 -12.72 13.61 -1.52
CA GLY A 40 -14.05 13.14 -1.92
C GLY A 40 -14.18 12.67 -3.38
N ALA A 41 -13.14 12.75 -4.21
CA ALA A 41 -13.20 12.29 -5.61
C ALA A 41 -13.27 10.76 -5.79
N GLY A 42 -13.38 9.97 -4.71
CA GLY A 42 -13.52 8.53 -4.78
C GLY A 42 -12.20 7.75 -4.76
N LYS A 43 -11.04 8.38 -4.58
CA LYS A 43 -9.72 7.72 -4.58
C LYS A 43 -9.65 6.54 -3.59
N THR A 44 -9.96 6.79 -2.32
CA THR A 44 -10.02 5.76 -1.27
C THR A 44 -11.07 4.69 -1.58
N THR A 45 -12.22 5.07 -2.16
CA THR A 45 -13.25 4.11 -2.60
C THR A 45 -12.71 3.17 -3.68
N LEU A 46 -12.00 3.70 -4.67
CA LEU A 46 -11.36 2.90 -5.71
C LEU A 46 -10.35 1.92 -5.10
N ILE A 47 -9.47 2.41 -4.23
CA ILE A 47 -8.48 1.58 -3.53
C ILE A 47 -9.16 0.47 -2.71
N LYS A 48 -10.23 0.79 -1.96
CA LYS A 48 -11.01 -0.20 -1.20
C LYS A 48 -11.68 -1.26 -2.08
N VAL A 49 -12.10 -0.91 -3.31
CA VAL A 49 -12.62 -1.90 -4.27
C VAL A 49 -11.48 -2.77 -4.81
N ILE A 50 -10.34 -2.19 -5.19
CA ILE A 50 -9.16 -2.91 -5.68
C ILE A 50 -8.66 -3.92 -4.64
N THR A 51 -8.63 -3.54 -3.37
CA THR A 51 -8.20 -4.42 -2.25
C THR A 51 -9.29 -5.35 -1.73
N LYS A 52 -10.49 -5.36 -2.36
CA LYS A 52 -11.68 -6.13 -1.95
C LYS A 52 -12.20 -5.85 -0.54
N LEU A 53 -11.87 -4.73 0.06
CA LEU A 53 -12.48 -4.27 1.30
C LEU A 53 -13.96 -3.92 1.11
N ILE A 54 -14.33 -3.48 -0.10
CA ILE A 54 -15.73 -3.25 -0.49
C ILE A 54 -16.00 -3.85 -1.87
N ARG A 55 -17.27 -4.16 -2.17
CA ARG A 55 -17.69 -4.64 -3.49
C ARG A 55 -18.06 -3.48 -4.40
N PRO A 56 -17.75 -3.53 -5.69
CA PRO A 56 -18.27 -2.59 -6.67
C PRO A 56 -19.80 -2.76 -6.86
N SER A 57 -20.46 -1.73 -7.36
CA SER A 57 -21.86 -1.82 -7.80
C SER A 57 -21.96 -2.38 -9.23
N GLN A 58 -21.02 -1.99 -10.11
CA GLN A 58 -20.90 -2.48 -11.48
C GLN A 58 -19.42 -2.50 -11.90
N GLY A 59 -19.12 -3.18 -13.01
CA GLY A 59 -17.77 -3.30 -13.53
C GLY A 59 -16.97 -4.40 -12.88
N SER A 60 -15.68 -4.42 -13.19
CA SER A 60 -14.78 -5.48 -12.73
C SER A 60 -13.40 -4.94 -12.40
N VAL A 61 -12.70 -5.67 -11.53
CA VAL A 61 -11.28 -5.46 -11.20
C VAL A 61 -10.57 -6.78 -11.36
N SER A 62 -9.38 -6.77 -11.95
CA SER A 62 -8.49 -7.93 -12.03
C SER A 62 -7.11 -7.55 -11.50
N LEU A 63 -6.55 -8.35 -10.61
CA LEU A 63 -5.17 -8.27 -10.12
C LEU A 63 -4.39 -9.47 -10.67
N PHE A 64 -3.23 -9.20 -11.31
CA PHE A 64 -2.36 -10.24 -11.86
C PHE A 64 -3.11 -11.26 -12.73
N HIS A 65 -4.08 -10.77 -13.55
CA HIS A 65 -4.96 -11.57 -14.41
C HIS A 65 -5.89 -12.54 -13.66
N SER A 66 -6.15 -12.33 -12.37
CA SER A 66 -7.07 -13.16 -11.60
C SER A 66 -8.50 -13.06 -12.15
N THR A 67 -9.15 -14.20 -12.36
CA THR A 67 -10.53 -14.30 -12.88
C THR A 67 -11.47 -14.95 -11.88
N SER A 68 -10.96 -15.86 -11.05
CA SER A 68 -11.74 -16.59 -10.05
C SER A 68 -11.54 -16.06 -8.63
N LYS A 69 -12.43 -16.44 -7.70
CA LYS A 69 -12.33 -16.08 -6.28
C LYS A 69 -11.04 -16.63 -5.63
N SER A 70 -10.63 -17.82 -6.00
CA SER A 70 -9.41 -18.45 -5.49
C SER A 70 -8.17 -17.70 -5.96
N GLU A 71 -8.07 -17.38 -7.25
CA GLU A 71 -6.97 -16.60 -7.83
C GLU A 71 -6.85 -15.23 -7.20
N TRP A 72 -7.98 -14.58 -6.86
CA TRP A 72 -7.97 -13.31 -6.15
C TRP A 72 -7.34 -13.42 -4.75
N THR A 73 -7.61 -14.49 -4.02
CA THR A 73 -6.99 -14.71 -2.71
C THR A 73 -5.47 -14.82 -2.84
N HIS A 74 -4.98 -15.50 -3.86
CA HIS A 74 -3.55 -15.57 -4.16
C HIS A 74 -3.00 -14.22 -4.66
N ALA A 75 -3.74 -13.50 -5.50
CA ALA A 75 -3.35 -12.18 -5.98
C ALA A 75 -3.20 -11.17 -4.83
N LEU A 76 -4.11 -11.16 -3.87
CA LEU A 76 -4.05 -10.27 -2.71
C LEU A 76 -2.82 -10.52 -1.80
N LYS A 77 -2.29 -11.73 -1.75
CA LYS A 77 -1.04 -12.01 -1.02
C LYS A 77 0.18 -11.30 -1.64
N ARG A 78 0.08 -10.88 -2.89
CA ARG A 78 1.11 -10.15 -3.65
C ARG A 78 0.90 -8.63 -3.60
N VAL A 79 -0.08 -8.16 -2.82
CA VAL A 79 -0.40 -6.73 -2.65
C VAL A 79 -0.06 -6.31 -1.23
N GLY A 80 0.80 -5.30 -1.10
CA GLY A 80 0.98 -4.55 0.13
C GLY A 80 0.12 -3.30 0.07
N SER A 81 -0.56 -2.93 1.15
CA SER A 81 -1.38 -1.72 1.15
C SER A 81 -1.32 -0.96 2.47
N VAL A 82 -1.35 0.38 2.38
CA VAL A 82 -1.58 1.28 3.50
C VAL A 82 -2.77 2.15 3.13
N ILE A 83 -3.91 1.92 3.80
CA ILE A 83 -5.18 2.58 3.50
C ILE A 83 -5.60 3.37 4.74
N GLU A 84 -5.83 4.67 4.57
CA GLU A 84 -6.16 5.62 5.64
C GLU A 84 -5.02 5.73 6.68
N THR A 85 -5.03 4.92 7.73
CA THR A 85 -4.02 4.99 8.80
C THR A 85 -3.18 3.73 8.88
N PRO A 86 -1.85 3.86 9.09
CA PRO A 86 -0.98 2.70 9.31
C PRO A 86 -1.42 1.90 10.53
N VAL A 87 -1.62 0.60 10.36
CA VAL A 87 -2.00 -0.31 11.45
C VAL A 87 -0.73 -0.85 12.12
N ALA A 88 -0.41 -0.33 13.30
CA ALA A 88 0.72 -0.80 14.09
C ALA A 88 0.38 -0.79 15.60
N LEU A 89 1.04 -1.64 16.37
CA LEU A 89 0.80 -1.79 17.80
C LEU A 89 1.52 -0.68 18.58
N ASN A 90 0.76 0.17 19.26
CA ASN A 90 1.22 1.38 19.91
C ASN A 90 2.33 1.18 20.97
N HIS A 91 2.30 0.05 21.67
CA HIS A 91 3.23 -0.30 22.74
C HIS A 91 4.51 -0.99 22.26
N LEU A 92 4.61 -1.30 20.97
CA LEU A 92 5.78 -1.92 20.35
C LEU A 92 6.64 -0.87 19.64
N ASN A 93 7.96 -1.15 19.51
CA ASN A 93 8.84 -0.38 18.64
C ASN A 93 8.74 -0.86 17.18
N ALA A 94 9.48 -0.23 16.24
CA ALA A 94 9.42 -0.58 14.82
C ALA A 94 9.77 -2.07 14.59
N ARG A 95 10.91 -2.53 15.10
CA ARG A 95 11.36 -3.92 14.95
C ARG A 95 10.36 -4.93 15.53
N GLN A 96 9.80 -4.64 16.69
CA GLN A 96 8.81 -5.51 17.34
C GLN A 96 7.50 -5.59 16.51
N ASN A 97 7.05 -4.46 15.96
CA ASN A 97 5.90 -4.44 15.04
C ASN A 97 6.19 -5.32 13.81
N LEU A 98 7.32 -5.12 13.14
CA LEU A 98 7.67 -5.91 11.96
C LEU A 98 7.78 -7.40 12.30
N ARG A 99 8.38 -7.76 13.45
CA ARG A 99 8.46 -9.16 13.89
C ARG A 99 7.08 -9.78 14.13
N TYR A 100 6.13 -9.02 14.66
CA TYR A 100 4.74 -9.45 14.82
C TYR A 100 4.12 -9.80 13.46
N TYR A 101 4.25 -8.90 12.46
CA TYR A 101 3.73 -9.14 11.12
C TYR A 101 4.48 -10.24 10.35
N CYS A 102 5.80 -10.37 10.53
CA CYS A 102 6.55 -11.50 9.98
C CYS A 102 6.02 -12.85 10.46
N LYS A 103 5.59 -12.96 11.73
CA LYS A 103 4.94 -14.17 12.25
C LYS A 103 3.59 -14.45 11.57
N ILE A 104 2.76 -13.41 11.36
CA ILE A 104 1.47 -13.55 10.66
C ILE A 104 1.67 -14.05 9.22
N HIS A 105 2.69 -13.52 8.54
CA HIS A 105 2.99 -13.87 7.15
C HIS A 105 3.90 -15.09 7.01
N HIS A 106 4.28 -15.76 8.10
CA HIS A 106 5.18 -16.92 8.11
C HIS A 106 6.50 -16.67 7.37
N VAL A 107 7.08 -15.48 7.55
CA VAL A 107 8.33 -15.07 6.88
C VAL A 107 9.51 -15.85 7.44
N PRO A 108 10.28 -16.56 6.61
CA PRO A 108 11.50 -17.23 7.05
C PRO A 108 12.61 -16.20 7.34
N ASN A 109 13.46 -16.48 8.32
CA ASN A 109 14.58 -15.62 8.72
C ASN A 109 14.16 -14.15 8.96
N PRO A 110 13.20 -13.90 9.88
CA PRO A 110 12.56 -12.60 10.00
C PRO A 110 13.54 -11.47 10.35
N ASP A 111 14.62 -11.74 11.09
CA ASP A 111 15.54 -10.69 11.53
C ASP A 111 16.26 -10.03 10.36
N LYS A 112 16.73 -10.81 9.38
CA LYS A 112 17.35 -10.30 8.16
C LYS A 112 16.37 -9.44 7.35
N VAL A 113 15.15 -9.95 7.15
CA VAL A 113 14.09 -9.23 6.42
C VAL A 113 13.71 -7.92 7.13
N ILE A 114 13.64 -7.94 8.46
CA ILE A 114 13.33 -6.75 9.26
C ILE A 114 14.44 -5.70 9.12
N ASP A 115 15.72 -6.09 9.15
CA ASP A 115 16.84 -5.16 8.98
C ASP A 115 16.80 -4.52 7.60
N GLU A 116 16.67 -5.30 6.54
CA GLU A 116 16.54 -4.81 5.15
C GLU A 116 15.37 -3.82 5.00
N ILE A 117 14.21 -4.13 5.56
CA ILE A 117 13.03 -3.26 5.49
C ILE A 117 13.24 -1.98 6.29
N LEU A 118 13.76 -2.06 7.52
CA LEU A 118 14.02 -0.88 8.35
C LEU A 118 14.99 0.09 7.68
N ASP A 119 16.01 -0.43 7.01
CA ASP A 119 16.96 0.38 6.23
C ASP A 119 16.27 0.99 5.02
N THR A 120 15.46 0.23 4.29
CA THR A 120 14.70 0.71 3.13
C THR A 120 13.80 1.88 3.46
N VAL A 121 13.09 1.83 4.60
CA VAL A 121 12.16 2.90 5.03
C VAL A 121 12.83 3.95 5.92
N GLY A 122 14.14 3.83 6.21
CA GLY A 122 14.90 4.78 7.03
C GLY A 122 14.50 4.81 8.51
N LEU A 123 14.09 3.68 9.08
CA LEU A 123 13.70 3.55 10.48
C LEU A 123 14.70 2.76 11.33
N GLY A 124 15.85 2.36 10.81
CA GLY A 124 16.88 1.59 11.53
C GLY A 124 17.38 2.28 12.80
N HIS A 125 17.46 3.61 12.79
CA HIS A 125 17.91 4.44 13.91
C HIS A 125 16.92 4.56 15.08
N THR A 126 15.67 4.09 14.94
CA THR A 126 14.60 4.34 15.92
C THR A 126 14.72 3.53 17.21
N GLY A 127 15.49 2.45 17.19
CA GLY A 127 15.86 1.65 18.37
C GLY A 127 14.65 1.19 19.20
N LYS A 128 14.63 1.59 20.48
CA LYS A 128 13.59 1.22 21.45
C LYS A 128 12.36 2.15 21.43
N LYS A 129 12.33 3.21 20.61
CA LYS A 129 11.24 4.18 20.56
C LYS A 129 9.93 3.48 20.16
N LYS A 130 8.86 3.70 20.93
CA LYS A 130 7.56 3.06 20.72
C LYS A 130 6.76 3.76 19.61
N PHE A 131 5.93 3.02 18.88
CA PHE A 131 5.10 3.55 17.80
C PHE A 131 4.23 4.73 18.22
N ARG A 132 3.65 4.71 19.42
CA ARG A 132 2.86 5.83 19.98
C ARG A 132 3.61 7.17 19.97
N SER A 133 4.94 7.13 20.07
CA SER A 133 5.82 8.32 20.13
C SER A 133 6.44 8.67 18.77
N PHE A 134 6.04 7.99 17.68
CA PHE A 134 6.52 8.29 16.35
C PHE A 134 5.89 9.58 15.81
N SER A 135 6.66 10.35 15.05
CA SER A 135 6.10 11.43 14.21
C SER A 135 5.19 10.84 13.14
N LEU A 136 4.37 11.69 12.52
CA LEU A 136 3.48 11.25 11.43
C LEU A 136 4.27 10.57 10.31
N GLY A 137 5.37 11.16 9.85
CA GLY A 137 6.23 10.57 8.82
C GLY A 137 6.84 9.22 9.24
N MET A 138 7.26 9.07 10.50
CA MET A 138 7.74 7.77 11.02
C MET A 138 6.61 6.72 11.05
N LYS A 139 5.38 7.12 11.38
CA LYS A 139 4.20 6.23 11.35
C LYS A 139 3.89 5.77 9.94
N GLN A 140 3.90 6.68 8.97
CA GLN A 140 3.70 6.35 7.55
C GLN A 140 4.78 5.38 7.04
N ARG A 141 6.05 5.64 7.34
CA ARG A 141 7.16 4.75 6.97
C ARG A 141 7.02 3.36 7.59
N LEU A 142 6.58 3.25 8.85
CA LEU A 142 6.34 1.94 9.47
C LEU A 142 5.16 1.22 8.82
N GLY A 143 4.10 1.93 8.43
CA GLY A 143 2.99 1.35 7.67
C GLY A 143 3.45 0.73 6.34
N ILE A 144 4.32 1.46 5.61
CA ILE A 144 4.93 0.94 4.38
C ILE A 144 5.83 -0.25 4.69
N ALA A 145 6.66 -0.17 5.74
CA ALA A 145 7.49 -1.28 6.18
C ALA A 145 6.68 -2.56 6.43
N ILE A 146 5.52 -2.45 7.09
CA ILE A 146 4.60 -3.58 7.31
C ILE A 146 4.06 -4.11 5.98
N ALA A 147 3.67 -3.23 5.06
CA ALA A 147 3.18 -3.62 3.74
C ALA A 147 4.23 -4.35 2.89
N LEU A 148 5.52 -4.08 3.11
CA LEU A 148 6.64 -4.70 2.40
C LEU A 148 7.03 -6.10 2.92
N ILE A 149 6.57 -6.51 4.10
CA ILE A 149 6.97 -7.78 4.75
C ILE A 149 6.75 -9.00 3.86
N ALA A 150 5.61 -9.04 3.16
CA ALA A 150 5.25 -10.14 2.27
C ALA A 150 5.94 -10.07 0.89
N LYS A 151 6.87 -9.14 0.68
CA LYS A 151 7.53 -8.86 -0.61
C LYS A 151 6.51 -8.72 -1.75
N PRO A 152 5.59 -7.74 -1.67
CA PRO A 152 4.52 -7.59 -2.64
C PRO A 152 5.06 -7.20 -4.03
N ASP A 153 4.33 -7.58 -5.09
CA ASP A 153 4.58 -7.09 -6.45
C ASP A 153 3.88 -5.74 -6.73
N LEU A 154 2.83 -5.43 -5.95
CA LEU A 154 2.06 -4.17 -6.02
C LEU A 154 1.95 -3.56 -4.64
N LEU A 155 2.37 -2.31 -4.50
CA LEU A 155 2.20 -1.49 -3.30
C LEU A 155 1.12 -0.43 -3.55
N ILE A 156 0.10 -0.37 -2.69
CA ILE A 156 -1.00 0.60 -2.78
C ILE A 156 -0.96 1.51 -1.56
N LEU A 157 -0.86 2.82 -1.80
CA LEU A 157 -0.73 3.83 -0.75
C LEU A 157 -1.83 4.89 -0.90
N ASP A 158 -2.69 4.99 0.12
CA ASP A 158 -3.77 5.97 0.16
C ASP A 158 -3.32 7.22 0.92
N GLU A 159 -3.17 8.34 0.19
CA GLU A 159 -2.75 9.65 0.69
C GLU A 159 -1.51 9.61 1.64
N PRO A 160 -0.42 8.92 1.27
CA PRO A 160 0.69 8.63 2.19
C PRO A 160 1.52 9.86 2.58
N ILE A 161 1.39 10.97 1.84
CA ILE A 161 2.14 12.22 2.09
C ILE A 161 1.30 13.28 2.77
N ASN A 162 0.01 13.01 3.04
CA ASN A 162 -0.88 13.99 3.64
C ASN A 162 -0.42 14.35 5.06
N GLY A 163 -0.27 15.66 5.32
CA GLY A 163 0.19 16.19 6.61
C GLY A 163 1.68 16.02 6.89
N LEU A 164 2.48 15.58 5.91
CA LEU A 164 3.94 15.56 6.03
C LEU A 164 4.56 16.92 5.71
N ASP A 165 5.68 17.23 6.37
CA ASP A 165 6.50 18.38 6.02
C ASP A 165 7.26 18.17 4.69
N PRO A 166 7.78 19.26 4.05
CA PRO A 166 8.45 19.16 2.74
C PRO A 166 9.66 18.23 2.72
N VAL A 167 10.40 18.11 3.83
CA VAL A 167 11.57 17.22 3.93
C VAL A 167 11.10 15.76 3.91
N ALA A 168 10.11 15.43 4.74
CA ALA A 168 9.53 14.09 4.78
C ALA A 168 8.90 13.67 3.43
N ILE A 169 8.27 14.61 2.69
CA ILE A 169 7.76 14.36 1.35
C ILE A 169 8.90 14.02 0.37
N LYS A 170 10.01 14.77 0.40
CA LYS A 170 11.18 14.50 -0.45
C LYS A 170 11.75 13.12 -0.18
N GLU A 171 11.94 12.77 1.07
CA GLU A 171 12.45 11.46 1.50
C GLU A 171 11.50 10.32 1.11
N PHE A 172 10.19 10.53 1.27
CA PHE A 172 9.16 9.58 0.81
C PHE A 172 9.27 9.32 -0.69
N ARG A 173 9.37 10.39 -1.51
CA ARG A 173 9.54 10.25 -2.97
C ARG A 173 10.79 9.47 -3.35
N GLN A 174 11.91 9.71 -2.67
CA GLN A 174 13.16 8.97 -2.89
C GLN A 174 13.00 7.48 -2.54
N MET A 175 12.32 7.17 -1.43
CA MET A 175 12.03 5.80 -1.03
C MET A 175 11.16 5.08 -2.08
N ILE A 176 10.08 5.69 -2.56
CA ILE A 176 9.22 5.10 -3.61
C ILE A 176 10.00 4.89 -4.91
N LYS A 177 10.81 5.87 -5.32
CA LYS A 177 11.67 5.76 -6.49
C LYS A 177 12.61 4.56 -6.37
N LYS A 178 13.27 4.40 -5.23
CA LYS A 178 14.16 3.26 -4.96
C LYS A 178 13.42 1.93 -5.02
N LEU A 179 12.24 1.81 -4.42
CA LEU A 179 11.42 0.60 -4.47
C LEU A 179 11.02 0.23 -5.92
N SER A 180 10.65 1.21 -6.74
CA SER A 180 10.26 0.97 -8.13
C SER A 180 11.46 0.65 -9.02
N GLU A 181 12.52 1.49 -9.01
CA GLU A 181 13.63 1.38 -9.94
C GLU A 181 14.60 0.23 -9.60
N GLU A 182 14.90 0.02 -8.30
CA GLU A 182 15.87 -1.00 -7.88
C GLU A 182 15.23 -2.37 -7.62
N GLN A 183 13.95 -2.40 -7.19
CA GLN A 183 13.25 -3.64 -6.83
C GLN A 183 12.16 -4.03 -7.84
N GLY A 184 11.91 -3.21 -8.87
CA GLY A 184 10.89 -3.46 -9.89
C GLY A 184 9.46 -3.47 -9.34
N MET A 185 9.22 -2.78 -8.22
CA MET A 185 7.92 -2.74 -7.55
C MET A 185 6.94 -1.88 -8.32
N THR A 186 5.73 -2.37 -8.53
CA THR A 186 4.63 -1.57 -9.06
C THR A 186 3.98 -0.80 -7.91
N VAL A 187 3.70 0.49 -8.09
CA VAL A 187 3.16 1.33 -7.02
C VAL A 187 1.95 2.12 -7.48
N LEU A 188 0.86 2.09 -6.73
CA LEU A 188 -0.31 2.94 -6.89
C LEU A 188 -0.39 3.88 -5.68
N ILE A 189 -0.35 5.20 -5.94
CA ILE A 189 -0.38 6.22 -4.90
C ILE A 189 -1.55 7.17 -5.15
N SER A 190 -2.41 7.39 -4.15
CA SER A 190 -3.40 8.48 -4.19
C SER A 190 -2.85 9.77 -3.57
N SER A 191 -3.25 10.92 -4.14
CA SER A 191 -2.92 12.25 -3.61
C SER A 191 -3.98 13.29 -3.98
#